data_0d3e68d273988cb4f2091228f41ddd3c
#
_entry.id   0d3e68d273988cb4f2091228f41ddd3c
#
_cell.length_a   1.000
_cell.length_b   1.000
_cell.length_c   1.000
_cell.angle_alpha   90.00
_cell.angle_beta   90.00
_cell.angle_gamma   90.00
#
_symmetry.space_group_name_H-M   'P 1'
#
loop_
_entity.id
_entity.type
_entity.pdbx_description
1 polymer ?
#
loop_
_entity_poly.entity_id
_entity_poly.type
_entity_poly.pdbx_seq_one_letter_code
_entity_poly.pdbx_strand_id
1 'polypeptide(L)'
;LLLDHPAAPLDGEVDTETMTETMDDGGPVGDKADDSVSDFTAVALLAEAAALAEADSPLAGLIEDLQAQAAQPVPYGRVGGSLLGVYRVSAYGTNTHYLSFRGGQRATIAITGDHDSDLDFYLYDENGNLVASDTDYTDVGYFSFRPLWTGPFRLRVRNLGNVYNEYVLSTN
;
A
#
# COMPACT_ATOMS: atom_id res chain seq x y z
N LEU A 1 -53.62 44.66 6.85
CA LEU A 1 -53.78 43.45 7.63
C LEU A 1 -52.54 42.58 7.34
N LEU A 2 -51.55 42.65 8.20
CA LEU A 2 -50.40 41.74 8.23
C LEU A 2 -50.87 40.44 8.92
N LEU A 3 -50.76 39.32 8.24
CA LEU A 3 -50.85 38.01 8.86
C LEU A 3 -49.43 37.51 9.10
N ASP A 4 -49.07 37.50 10.37
CA ASP A 4 -47.91 36.91 10.94
C ASP A 4 -48.02 35.37 10.80
N HIS A 5 -47.06 34.75 10.09
CA HIS A 5 -46.91 33.32 10.09
C HIS A 5 -45.63 32.96 10.86
N PRO A 6 -45.74 32.24 11.97
CA PRO A 6 -44.56 31.78 12.64
C PRO A 6 -43.87 30.70 11.82
N ALA A 7 -42.58 30.89 11.56
CA ALA A 7 -41.70 29.89 10.98
C ALA A 7 -41.60 28.69 11.90
N ALA A 8 -41.92 27.52 11.35
CA ALA A 8 -41.64 26.23 12.00
C ALA A 8 -40.13 25.99 12.15
N PRO A 9 -39.71 25.46 13.27
CA PRO A 9 -38.29 25.05 13.40
C PRO A 9 -37.98 23.89 12.44
N LEU A 10 -36.93 24.06 11.67
CA LEU A 10 -36.30 22.98 10.91
C LEU A 10 -35.56 22.08 11.89
N ASP A 11 -36.26 21.06 12.41
CA ASP A 11 -35.60 19.92 13.01
C ASP A 11 -34.93 19.11 11.90
N GLY A 12 -33.76 19.58 11.49
CA GLY A 12 -32.80 18.77 10.78
C GLY A 12 -32.06 17.94 11.80
N GLU A 13 -32.50 16.71 12.02
CA GLU A 13 -31.67 15.69 12.63
C GLU A 13 -30.42 15.57 11.78
N VAL A 14 -29.32 16.15 12.23
CA VAL A 14 -28.00 15.86 11.73
C VAL A 14 -27.69 14.48 12.29
N ASP A 15 -27.88 13.45 11.46
CA ASP A 15 -27.30 12.13 11.69
C ASP A 15 -25.79 12.32 11.81
N THR A 16 -25.36 12.48 13.04
CA THR A 16 -23.98 12.36 13.43
C THR A 16 -23.68 10.85 13.35
N GLU A 17 -23.45 10.35 12.14
CA GLU A 17 -22.74 9.09 11.99
C GLU A 17 -21.40 9.30 12.68
N THR A 18 -21.33 8.77 13.88
CA THR A 18 -20.10 8.60 14.62
C THR A 18 -19.29 7.61 13.79
N MET A 19 -18.49 8.14 12.85
CA MET A 19 -17.37 7.39 12.30
C MET A 19 -16.46 7.10 13.49
N THR A 20 -16.65 5.95 14.09
CA THR A 20 -15.62 5.32 14.88
C THR A 20 -14.51 4.97 13.89
N GLU A 21 -13.64 5.95 13.62
CA GLU A 21 -12.30 5.63 13.13
C GLU A 21 -11.67 4.79 14.24
N THR A 22 -11.80 3.49 14.14
CA THR A 22 -10.85 2.61 14.78
C THR A 22 -9.54 2.92 14.06
N MET A 23 -8.76 3.83 14.65
CA MET A 23 -7.32 3.84 14.44
C MET A 23 -6.84 2.49 14.97
N ASP A 24 -7.03 1.45 14.17
CA ASP A 24 -6.20 0.28 14.28
C ASP A 24 -4.82 0.78 13.84
N ASP A 25 -3.97 0.98 14.83
CA ASP A 25 -2.54 1.16 14.65
C ASP A 25 -2.07 -0.12 13.94
N GLY A 26 -2.15 -0.09 12.61
CA GLY A 26 -1.89 -1.23 11.73
C GLY A 26 -0.44 -1.66 11.84
N GLY A 27 -0.09 -2.14 13.01
CA GLY A 27 1.09 -2.94 13.23
C GLY A 27 0.94 -4.24 12.44
N PRO A 28 2.02 -4.79 11.91
CA PRO A 28 1.99 -6.06 11.20
C PRO A 28 1.33 -7.11 12.10
N VAL A 29 0.32 -7.80 11.56
CA VAL A 29 -0.34 -8.91 12.25
C VAL A 29 0.66 -10.05 12.35
N GLY A 30 1.26 -10.20 13.52
CA GLY A 30 2.08 -11.35 13.81
C GLY A 30 3.42 -10.97 14.40
N ASP A 31 3.47 -11.00 15.70
CA ASP A 31 4.70 -11.06 16.51
C ASP A 31 5.29 -12.49 16.43
N LYS A 32 5.51 -12.93 15.20
CA LYS A 32 6.49 -13.94 14.84
C LYS A 32 7.19 -13.38 13.64
N ALA A 33 8.39 -12.83 13.87
CA ALA A 33 9.38 -12.80 12.83
C ALA A 33 9.53 -14.25 12.36
N ASP A 34 8.75 -14.62 11.37
CA ASP A 34 9.04 -15.79 10.57
C ASP A 34 10.28 -15.37 9.77
N ASP A 35 11.43 -15.88 10.18
CA ASP A 35 12.70 -15.70 9.48
C ASP A 35 12.63 -16.13 8.01
N SER A 36 11.52 -16.73 7.60
CA SER A 36 11.27 -17.20 6.23
C SER A 36 10.98 -16.07 5.24
N VAL A 37 10.50 -14.90 5.66
CA VAL A 37 10.20 -13.77 4.75
C VAL A 37 11.48 -13.01 4.39
N SER A 38 12.54 -13.09 5.19
CA SER A 38 13.84 -12.48 4.88
C SER A 38 14.55 -13.17 3.72
N ASP A 39 14.20 -14.41 3.40
CA ASP A 39 14.85 -15.21 2.36
C ASP A 39 14.37 -14.90 0.93
N PHE A 40 13.27 -14.15 0.78
CA PHE A 40 12.73 -13.76 -0.53
C PHE A 40 13.21 -12.40 -1.04
N THR A 41 14.41 -11.99 -0.72
CA THR A 41 15.01 -10.81 -1.34
C THR A 41 15.43 -11.12 -2.78
N ALA A 42 15.37 -10.13 -3.69
CA ALA A 42 15.86 -10.29 -5.05
C ALA A 42 17.33 -10.78 -5.09
N VAL A 43 18.12 -10.36 -4.12
CA VAL A 43 19.53 -10.78 -3.98
C VAL A 43 19.62 -12.26 -3.61
N ALA A 44 18.81 -12.75 -2.67
CA ALA A 44 18.79 -14.15 -2.26
C ALA A 44 18.30 -15.06 -3.39
N LEU A 45 17.24 -14.69 -4.09
CA LEU A 45 16.72 -15.44 -5.24
C LEU A 45 17.72 -15.47 -6.40
N LEU A 46 18.43 -14.38 -6.68
CA LEU A 46 19.47 -14.33 -7.69
C LEU A 46 20.70 -15.15 -7.29
N ALA A 47 21.02 -15.23 -6.00
CA ALA A 47 22.11 -16.08 -5.50
C ALA A 47 21.75 -17.57 -5.66
N GLU A 48 20.52 -17.96 -5.37
CA GLU A 48 20.02 -19.33 -5.59
C GLU A 48 19.99 -19.69 -7.08
N ALA A 49 19.50 -18.78 -7.93
CA ALA A 49 19.51 -18.97 -9.38
C ALA A 49 20.95 -19.14 -9.92
N ALA A 50 21.91 -18.40 -9.39
CA ALA A 50 23.31 -18.53 -9.76
C ALA A 50 23.90 -19.89 -9.34
N ALA A 51 23.51 -20.43 -8.19
CA ALA A 51 23.94 -21.74 -7.73
C ALA A 51 23.39 -22.89 -8.57
N LEU A 52 22.26 -22.69 -9.25
CA LEU A 52 21.60 -23.67 -10.11
C LEU A 52 22.02 -23.55 -11.59
N ALA A 53 22.58 -22.41 -12.00
CA ALA A 53 23.01 -22.18 -13.36
C ALA A 53 24.35 -22.89 -13.66
N GLU A 54 24.46 -23.54 -14.83
CA GLU A 54 25.74 -24.03 -15.32
C GLU A 54 26.67 -22.85 -15.65
N ALA A 55 27.93 -22.94 -15.24
CA ALA A 55 28.90 -21.83 -15.31
C ALA A 55 29.12 -21.25 -16.72
N ASP A 56 28.97 -22.06 -17.76
CA ASP A 56 29.16 -21.66 -19.16
C ASP A 56 27.85 -21.39 -19.91
N SER A 57 26.73 -21.30 -19.18
CA SER A 57 25.44 -21.04 -19.83
C SER A 57 25.22 -19.52 -20.08
N PRO A 58 24.51 -19.13 -21.13
CA PRO A 58 24.10 -17.73 -21.36
C PRO A 58 23.31 -17.15 -20.18
N LEU A 59 22.68 -18.03 -19.40
CA LEU A 59 21.91 -17.66 -18.22
C LEU A 59 22.82 -17.18 -17.06
N ALA A 60 24.03 -17.75 -16.94
CA ALA A 60 24.99 -17.33 -15.90
C ALA A 60 25.38 -15.86 -16.05
N GLY A 61 25.68 -15.41 -17.28
CA GLY A 61 25.98 -14.00 -17.55
C GLY A 61 24.80 -13.06 -17.25
N LEU A 62 23.58 -13.48 -17.57
CA LEU A 62 22.38 -12.69 -17.26
C LEU A 62 22.16 -12.58 -15.74
N ILE A 63 22.38 -13.66 -14.99
CA ILE A 63 22.25 -13.67 -13.54
C ILE A 63 23.30 -12.74 -12.91
N GLU A 64 24.54 -12.76 -13.40
CA GLU A 64 25.62 -11.89 -12.91
C GLU A 64 25.27 -10.41 -13.15
N ASP A 65 24.74 -10.05 -14.32
CA ASP A 65 24.28 -8.70 -14.63
C ASP A 65 23.14 -8.26 -13.71
N LEU A 66 22.18 -9.15 -13.44
CA LEU A 66 21.06 -8.88 -12.53
C LEU A 66 21.52 -8.75 -11.07
N GLN A 67 22.49 -9.56 -10.65
CA GLN A 67 23.09 -9.43 -9.31
C GLN A 67 23.84 -8.11 -9.16
N ALA A 68 24.59 -7.68 -10.17
CA ALA A 68 25.26 -6.39 -10.17
C ALA A 68 24.26 -5.22 -10.11
N GLN A 69 23.11 -5.33 -10.78
CA GLN A 69 22.03 -4.35 -10.70
C GLN A 69 21.34 -4.38 -9.33
N ALA A 70 21.08 -5.55 -8.76
CA ALA A 70 20.44 -5.69 -7.46
C ALA A 70 21.34 -5.20 -6.30
N ALA A 71 22.66 -5.30 -6.46
CA ALA A 71 23.65 -4.78 -5.51
C ALA A 71 23.80 -3.25 -5.53
N GLN A 72 23.25 -2.57 -6.56
CA GLN A 72 23.27 -1.10 -6.61
C GLN A 72 22.32 -0.54 -5.55
N PRO A 73 22.73 0.47 -4.78
CA PRO A 73 21.82 1.11 -3.85
C PRO A 73 20.70 1.77 -4.66
N VAL A 74 19.55 1.09 -4.72
CA VAL A 74 18.33 1.72 -5.24
C VAL A 74 18.00 2.85 -4.30
N PRO A 75 17.92 4.11 -4.75
CA PRO A 75 17.49 5.18 -3.87
C PRO A 75 16.05 4.85 -3.44
N TYR A 76 15.91 4.43 -2.18
CA TYR A 76 14.61 4.12 -1.61
C TYR A 76 13.74 5.39 -1.64
N GLY A 77 12.63 5.35 -2.36
CA GLY A 77 11.67 6.44 -2.40
C GLY A 77 11.03 6.68 -1.03
N ARG A 78 10.81 5.61 -0.27
CA ARG A 78 10.26 5.69 1.08
C ARG A 78 11.30 6.20 2.09
N VAL A 79 10.87 7.11 2.98
CA VAL A 79 11.67 7.55 4.12
C VAL A 79 11.73 6.41 5.14
N GLY A 80 12.94 6.03 5.53
CA GLY A 80 13.17 4.90 6.44
C GLY A 80 13.44 3.56 5.75
N GLY A 81 13.50 3.55 4.41
CA GLY A 81 13.77 2.35 3.60
C GLY A 81 12.51 1.66 3.10
N SER A 82 12.68 0.51 2.47
CA SER A 82 11.56 -0.30 1.97
C SER A 82 10.67 -0.80 3.12
N LEU A 83 9.40 -1.03 2.81
CA LEU A 83 8.43 -1.67 3.68
C LEU A 83 7.94 -2.95 3.00
N LEU A 84 7.81 -4.01 3.77
CA LEU A 84 7.02 -5.18 3.42
C LEU A 84 6.19 -5.55 4.66
N GLY A 85 4.88 -5.65 4.50
CA GLY A 85 3.98 -5.98 5.59
C GLY A 85 2.75 -6.73 5.09
N VAL A 86 2.21 -7.61 5.94
CA VAL A 86 0.95 -8.32 5.72
C VAL A 86 -0.10 -7.70 6.60
N TYR A 87 -1.25 -7.39 6.02
CA TYR A 87 -2.36 -6.70 6.69
C TYR A 87 -3.68 -7.39 6.36
N ARG A 88 -4.67 -7.18 7.22
CA ARG A 88 -6.02 -7.69 6.99
C ARG A 88 -7.00 -6.52 7.03
N VAL A 89 -7.88 -6.47 6.03
CA VAL A 89 -9.01 -5.54 5.98
C VAL A 89 -10.32 -6.31 6.11
N SER A 90 -11.20 -5.85 7.00
CA SER A 90 -12.49 -6.48 7.22
C SER A 90 -13.41 -6.37 6.01
N ALA A 91 -14.45 -7.21 5.92
CA ALA A 91 -15.52 -7.07 4.95
C ALA A 91 -16.07 -5.65 4.96
N TYR A 92 -16.18 -5.02 3.78
CA TYR A 92 -16.62 -3.63 3.58
C TYR A 92 -15.80 -2.59 4.36
N GLY A 93 -14.67 -2.99 4.94
CA GLY A 93 -13.78 -2.14 5.73
C GLY A 93 -12.82 -1.31 4.89
N THR A 94 -12.09 -0.44 5.57
CA THR A 94 -11.03 0.38 4.97
C THR A 94 -9.85 0.45 5.94
N ASN A 95 -8.67 0.09 5.45
CA ASN A 95 -7.41 0.34 6.14
C ASN A 95 -6.76 1.62 5.62
N THR A 96 -6.07 2.33 6.49
CA THR A 96 -5.34 3.54 6.12
C THR A 96 -3.88 3.41 6.54
N HIS A 97 -2.97 3.56 5.57
CA HIS A 97 -1.52 3.53 5.80
C HIS A 97 -0.94 4.92 5.58
N TYR A 98 -0.07 5.36 6.48
CA TYR A 98 0.69 6.59 6.34
C TYR A 98 2.12 6.26 5.94
N LEU A 99 2.50 6.69 4.74
CA LEU A 99 3.78 6.37 4.10
C LEU A 99 4.49 7.67 3.75
N SER A 100 5.72 7.85 4.21
CA SER A 100 6.49 9.05 3.86
C SER A 100 7.46 8.75 2.73
N PHE A 101 7.43 9.57 1.67
CA PHE A 101 8.31 9.44 0.52
C PHE A 101 9.20 10.67 0.33
N ARG A 102 10.38 10.47 -0.26
CA ARG A 102 11.36 11.51 -0.56
C ARG A 102 11.02 12.23 -1.85
N GLY A 103 11.05 13.56 -1.80
CA GLY A 103 10.88 14.40 -2.96
C GLY A 103 11.93 14.13 -4.02
N GLY A 104 11.52 14.15 -5.30
CA GLY A 104 12.40 13.92 -6.44
C GLY A 104 12.86 12.47 -6.65
N GLN A 105 12.55 11.53 -5.75
CA GLN A 105 12.86 10.11 -5.91
C GLN A 105 11.65 9.32 -6.40
N ARG A 106 11.91 8.22 -7.11
CA ARG A 106 10.82 7.32 -7.52
C ARG A 106 10.28 6.61 -6.28
N ALA A 107 9.00 6.76 -6.02
CA ALA A 107 8.23 6.04 -5.04
C ALA A 107 7.42 4.94 -5.74
N THR A 108 7.41 3.75 -5.16
CA THR A 108 6.59 2.64 -5.62
C THR A 108 5.82 2.06 -4.45
N ILE A 109 4.57 1.69 -4.70
CA ILE A 109 3.69 0.98 -3.78
C ILE A 109 3.12 -0.19 -4.58
N ALA A 110 3.26 -1.40 -4.06
CA ALA A 110 2.61 -2.58 -4.61
C ALA A 110 1.79 -3.25 -3.53
N ILE A 111 0.59 -3.70 -3.90
CA ILE A 111 -0.37 -4.35 -3.02
C ILE A 111 -0.86 -5.60 -3.74
N THR A 112 -0.96 -6.70 -3.00
CA THR A 112 -1.49 -7.96 -3.52
C THR A 112 -2.32 -8.61 -2.42
N GLY A 113 -3.60 -8.83 -2.68
CA GLY A 113 -4.51 -9.52 -1.79
C GLY A 113 -4.48 -11.05 -1.94
N ASP A 114 -5.34 -11.72 -1.19
CA ASP A 114 -5.50 -13.17 -1.17
C ASP A 114 -6.54 -13.71 -2.17
N HIS A 115 -7.08 -12.81 -3.01
CA HIS A 115 -8.08 -13.07 -4.06
C HIS A 115 -9.48 -13.43 -3.55
N ASP A 116 -9.76 -13.21 -2.29
CA ASP A 116 -11.08 -13.50 -1.70
C ASP A 116 -12.11 -12.39 -1.97
N SER A 117 -11.64 -11.17 -2.24
CA SER A 117 -12.53 -10.02 -2.48
C SER A 117 -11.82 -8.92 -3.29
N ASP A 118 -12.61 -8.05 -3.87
CA ASP A 118 -12.17 -6.87 -4.61
C ASP A 118 -11.68 -5.77 -3.66
N LEU A 119 -10.51 -5.19 -3.94
CA LEU A 119 -9.91 -4.11 -3.16
C LEU A 119 -9.72 -2.85 -4.01
N ASP A 120 -10.30 -1.75 -3.58
CA ASP A 120 -10.04 -0.42 -4.11
C ASP A 120 -8.85 0.24 -3.40
N PHE A 121 -8.00 0.92 -4.15
CA PHE A 121 -6.83 1.62 -3.64
C PHE A 121 -6.87 3.11 -3.98
N TYR A 122 -6.64 3.96 -2.98
CA TYR A 122 -6.61 5.41 -3.15
C TYR A 122 -5.38 5.99 -2.46
N LEU A 123 -4.55 6.71 -3.20
CA LEU A 123 -3.38 7.40 -2.69
C LEU A 123 -3.61 8.91 -2.64
N TYR A 124 -3.43 9.50 -1.48
CA TYR A 124 -3.59 10.93 -1.24
C TYR A 124 -2.27 11.56 -0.78
N ASP A 125 -2.06 12.82 -1.12
CA ASP A 125 -0.98 13.63 -0.58
C ASP A 125 -1.31 14.14 0.85
N GLU A 126 -0.38 14.90 1.44
CA GLU A 126 -0.55 15.49 2.78
C GLU A 126 -1.71 16.50 2.87
N ASN A 127 -2.11 17.10 1.74
CA ASN A 127 -3.20 18.07 1.67
C ASN A 127 -4.55 17.41 1.41
N GLY A 128 -4.58 16.09 1.25
CA GLY A 128 -5.77 15.31 0.95
C GLY A 128 -6.14 15.28 -0.53
N ASN A 129 -5.27 15.75 -1.43
CA ASN A 129 -5.51 15.62 -2.87
C ASN A 129 -5.26 14.17 -3.30
N LEU A 130 -6.15 13.64 -4.14
CA LEU A 130 -5.99 12.33 -4.75
C LEU A 130 -4.84 12.36 -5.75
N VAL A 131 -3.81 11.55 -5.49
CA VAL A 131 -2.62 11.42 -6.35
C VAL A 131 -2.81 10.31 -7.38
N ALA A 132 -3.36 9.17 -6.93
CA ALA A 132 -3.62 8.02 -7.77
C ALA A 132 -4.75 7.17 -7.16
N SER A 133 -5.42 6.41 -7.99
CA SER A 133 -6.39 5.39 -7.55
C SER A 133 -6.35 4.20 -8.49
N ASP A 134 -6.69 3.05 -7.95
CA ASP A 134 -6.93 1.81 -8.66
C ASP A 134 -8.25 1.25 -8.12
N THR A 135 -9.23 1.09 -8.99
CA THR A 135 -10.60 0.69 -8.66
C THR A 135 -11.09 -0.31 -9.70
N ASP A 136 -10.21 -1.14 -10.20
CA ASP A 136 -10.60 -2.26 -11.03
C ASP A 136 -11.22 -3.38 -10.17
N TYR A 137 -11.60 -4.49 -10.77
CA TYR A 137 -12.25 -5.60 -10.06
C TYR A 137 -11.22 -6.62 -9.53
N THR A 138 -10.05 -6.15 -9.10
CA THR A 138 -8.99 -7.01 -8.56
C THR A 138 -8.56 -6.56 -7.17
N ASP A 139 -7.79 -7.38 -6.49
CA ASP A 139 -7.14 -7.05 -5.22
C ASP A 139 -5.63 -6.81 -5.38
N VAL A 140 -5.21 -6.46 -6.60
CA VAL A 140 -3.81 -6.16 -6.94
C VAL A 140 -3.70 -4.71 -7.39
N GLY A 141 -2.85 -3.93 -6.74
CA GLY A 141 -2.62 -2.52 -7.08
C GLY A 141 -1.13 -2.19 -7.20
N TYR A 142 -0.80 -1.28 -8.10
CA TYR A 142 0.56 -0.79 -8.28
C TYR A 142 0.59 0.70 -8.58
N PHE A 143 1.30 1.46 -7.76
CA PHE A 143 1.55 2.87 -7.96
C PHE A 143 3.04 3.14 -8.15
N SER A 144 3.39 3.93 -9.15
CA SER A 144 4.74 4.45 -9.33
C SER A 144 4.65 5.95 -9.63
N PHE A 145 5.25 6.75 -8.76
CA PHE A 145 5.17 8.21 -8.85
C PHE A 145 6.47 8.86 -8.36
N ARG A 146 6.60 10.16 -8.55
CA ARG A 146 7.74 10.93 -8.07
C ARG A 146 7.22 12.15 -7.31
N PRO A 147 7.25 12.13 -5.97
CA PRO A 147 6.84 13.26 -5.15
C PRO A 147 7.65 14.51 -5.49
N LEU A 148 7.02 15.68 -5.50
CA LEU A 148 7.72 16.95 -5.70
C LEU A 148 8.53 17.34 -4.45
N TRP A 149 8.04 16.98 -3.26
CA TRP A 149 8.70 17.26 -1.97
C TRP A 149 8.64 15.99 -1.09
N THR A 150 9.48 15.96 -0.07
CA THR A 150 9.46 14.91 0.95
C THR A 150 8.31 15.14 1.91
N GLY A 151 7.42 14.17 2.05
CA GLY A 151 6.25 14.30 2.91
C GLY A 151 5.46 13.02 3.07
N PRO A 152 4.44 13.03 3.94
CA PRO A 152 3.54 11.90 4.14
C PRO A 152 2.51 11.80 3.03
N PHE A 153 2.20 10.55 2.69
CA PHE A 153 1.09 10.16 1.81
C PHE A 153 0.18 9.23 2.58
N ARG A 154 -1.09 9.25 2.24
CA ARG A 154 -2.10 8.40 2.85
C ARG A 154 -2.63 7.43 1.80
N LEU A 155 -2.33 6.14 1.97
CA LEU A 155 -2.89 5.07 1.16
C LEU A 155 -4.12 4.50 1.88
N ARG A 156 -5.25 4.48 1.21
CA ARG A 156 -6.47 3.80 1.67
C ARG A 156 -6.67 2.54 0.85
N VAL A 157 -6.86 1.43 1.56
CA VAL A 157 -7.19 0.11 1.01
C VAL A 157 -8.61 -0.20 1.44
N ARG A 158 -9.55 -0.21 0.52
CA ARG A 158 -10.98 -0.44 0.78
C ARG A 158 -11.40 -1.80 0.25
N ASN A 159 -11.95 -2.62 1.10
CA ASN A 159 -12.53 -3.91 0.72
C ASN A 159 -13.98 -3.71 0.29
N LEU A 160 -14.33 -4.12 -0.93
CA LEU A 160 -15.69 -4.08 -1.47
C LEU A 160 -16.46 -5.39 -1.25
N GLY A 161 -15.77 -6.45 -0.80
CA GLY A 161 -16.36 -7.75 -0.58
C GLY A 161 -16.98 -7.93 0.80
N ASN A 162 -17.73 -9.01 0.93
CA ASN A 162 -18.44 -9.39 2.15
C ASN A 162 -17.64 -10.34 3.06
N VAL A 163 -16.39 -10.60 2.71
CA VAL A 163 -15.40 -11.35 3.50
C VAL A 163 -14.20 -10.45 3.76
N TYR A 164 -13.37 -10.78 4.76
CA TYR A 164 -12.10 -10.08 4.94
C TYR A 164 -11.15 -10.41 3.76
N ASN A 165 -10.18 -9.54 3.52
CA ASN A 165 -9.09 -9.80 2.58
C ASN A 165 -7.76 -9.59 3.32
N GLU A 166 -6.83 -10.51 3.14
CA GLU A 166 -5.47 -10.40 3.64
C GLU A 166 -4.56 -9.97 2.49
N TYR A 167 -3.83 -8.89 2.66
CA TYR A 167 -3.01 -8.33 1.60
C TYR A 167 -1.59 -8.02 2.03
N VAL A 168 -0.66 -8.16 1.10
CA VAL A 168 0.72 -7.75 1.23
C VAL A 168 0.87 -6.33 0.69
N LEU A 169 1.45 -5.44 1.48
CA LEU A 169 1.83 -4.09 1.07
C LEU A 169 3.34 -3.99 1.02
N SER A 170 3.88 -3.61 -0.12
CA SER A 170 5.32 -3.34 -0.27
C SER A 170 5.59 -1.94 -0.83
N THR A 171 6.72 -1.35 -0.43
CA THR A 171 7.23 -0.07 -0.96
C THR A 171 8.74 -0.13 -1.13
N ASN A 172 9.28 0.70 -2.04
CA ASN A 172 10.73 0.85 -2.20
C ASN A 172 11.34 1.86 -1.22
#